data_0863cf2abba0d6039b9bfc10ea8f40eb
#
_entry.id   0863cf2abba0d6039b9bfc10ea8f40eb
#
_cell.length_a   1.000
_cell.length_b   1.000
_cell.length_c   1.000
_cell.angle_alpha   90.00
_cell.angle_beta   90.00
_cell.angle_gamma   90.00
#
_symmetry.space_group_name_H-M   'P 1'
#
loop_
_entity.id
_entity.type
_entity.pdbx_description
1 polymer ?
#
loop_
_entity_poly.entity_id
_entity_poly.type
_entity_poly.pdbx_seq_one_letter_code
_entity_poly.pdbx_strand_id
1 'polypeptide(L)'
;DLASKFWIHRDDLFHEAGEIPPYCDGAYREPNRILQSDDGLIGGQIRARADSVVYREQGDSMLTGNVRLAERERRIHTEVAILDRGAKHVSIPDGATFFEPGVVIEAARAEVNLDNDTAVMEATEFVLFEPEIRGHADRIERIGNKLVLEGTSLTRCRPGRGAWLFRAETLEMDENTV
;
A
#
# COMPACT_ATOMS: atom_id res chain seq x y z
N ASP A 1 6.83 -11.38 4.44
CA ASP A 1 5.47 -11.68 3.93
C ASP A 1 4.48 -10.72 4.58
N LEU A 2 4.06 -9.72 3.81
CA LEU A 2 3.11 -8.69 4.22
C LEU A 2 1.79 -9.30 4.70
N ALA A 3 1.27 -10.25 3.95
CA ALA A 3 -0.05 -10.82 4.18
C ALA A 3 -0.17 -11.52 5.54
N SER A 4 0.91 -12.11 6.05
CA SER A 4 0.91 -12.75 7.37
C SER A 4 0.66 -11.78 8.52
N LYS A 5 0.93 -10.50 8.33
CA LYS A 5 0.70 -9.45 9.35
C LYS A 5 -0.79 -9.15 9.56
N PHE A 6 -1.62 -9.48 8.58
CA PHE A 6 -3.05 -9.13 8.52
C PHE A 6 -3.97 -10.35 8.49
N TRP A 7 -3.40 -11.56 8.49
CA TRP A 7 -4.18 -12.79 8.52
C TRP A 7 -4.64 -13.11 9.92
N ILE A 8 -5.95 -13.33 10.10
CA ILE A 8 -6.56 -13.81 11.34
C ILE A 8 -7.16 -15.18 11.08
N HIS A 9 -6.83 -16.15 11.94
CA HIS A 9 -7.37 -17.49 11.84
C HIS A 9 -8.87 -17.52 12.17
N ARG A 10 -9.61 -18.42 11.56
CA ARG A 10 -11.07 -18.56 11.76
C ARG A 10 -11.46 -18.67 13.24
N ASP A 11 -10.68 -19.40 14.02
CA ASP A 11 -10.96 -19.61 15.44
C ASP A 11 -10.87 -18.31 16.27
N ASP A 12 -10.13 -17.30 15.76
CA ASP A 12 -9.94 -16.00 16.41
C ASP A 12 -10.95 -14.94 15.94
N LEU A 13 -11.77 -15.27 14.93
CA LEU A 13 -12.74 -14.34 14.31
C LEU A 13 -14.14 -14.40 14.95
N PHE A 14 -14.31 -15.15 16.04
CA PHE A 14 -15.53 -15.28 16.87
C PHE A 14 -16.88 -15.14 16.14
N HIS A 15 -17.37 -13.90 15.95
CA HIS A 15 -18.71 -13.62 15.40
C HIS A 15 -18.74 -13.58 13.87
N GLU A 16 -17.58 -13.38 13.22
CA GLU A 16 -17.48 -13.24 11.76
C GLU A 16 -17.13 -14.57 11.07
N ALA A 17 -16.88 -15.63 11.85
CA ALA A 17 -16.49 -16.94 11.31
C ALA A 17 -17.51 -17.56 10.32
N GLY A 18 -18.78 -17.18 10.44
CA GLY A 18 -19.86 -17.63 9.53
C GLY A 18 -19.81 -17.01 8.13
N GLU A 19 -19.15 -15.86 7.98
CA GLU A 19 -19.02 -15.15 6.69
C GLU A 19 -17.83 -15.65 5.87
N ILE A 20 -16.94 -16.42 6.50
CA ILE A 20 -15.73 -16.93 5.85
C ILE A 20 -16.09 -18.17 5.03
N PRO A 21 -15.73 -18.23 3.74
CA PRO A 21 -15.95 -19.40 2.92
C PRO A 21 -15.40 -20.68 3.58
N PRO A 22 -16.10 -21.83 3.49
CA PRO A 22 -15.73 -23.06 4.19
C PRO A 22 -14.35 -23.63 3.80
N TYR A 23 -13.84 -23.23 2.64
CA TYR A 23 -12.50 -23.61 2.15
C TYR A 23 -11.38 -22.67 2.65
N CYS A 24 -11.73 -21.57 3.33
CA CYS A 24 -10.77 -20.66 3.96
C CYS A 24 -10.69 -20.94 5.46
N ASP A 25 -9.47 -20.92 6.01
CA ASP A 25 -9.22 -21.12 7.44
C ASP A 25 -9.01 -19.80 8.21
N GLY A 26 -9.38 -18.67 7.60
CA GLY A 26 -9.32 -17.35 8.17
C GLY A 26 -9.64 -16.26 7.16
N ALA A 27 -9.33 -15.02 7.53
CA ALA A 27 -9.58 -13.83 6.71
C ALA A 27 -8.51 -12.77 6.90
N TYR A 28 -8.39 -11.86 5.95
CA TYR A 28 -7.57 -10.65 6.08
C TYR A 28 -8.40 -9.56 6.76
N ARG A 29 -7.83 -8.92 7.79
CA ARG A 29 -8.51 -7.84 8.50
C ARG A 29 -7.66 -6.59 8.53
N GLU A 30 -8.30 -5.49 8.17
CA GLU A 30 -7.71 -4.16 8.23
C GLU A 30 -7.54 -3.74 9.70
N PRO A 31 -6.34 -3.32 10.12
CA PRO A 31 -6.13 -2.87 11.48
C PRO A 31 -6.73 -1.48 11.68
N ASN A 32 -7.71 -1.38 12.58
CA ASN A 32 -8.44 -0.13 12.93
C ASN A 32 -7.55 1.06 13.29
N ARG A 33 -6.27 0.85 13.60
CA ARG A 33 -5.35 1.91 14.05
C ARG A 33 -4.57 2.60 12.94
N ILE A 34 -4.50 2.03 11.75
CA ILE A 34 -3.67 2.60 10.67
C ILE A 34 -4.32 3.86 10.08
N LEU A 35 -5.65 3.90 10.05
CA LEU A 35 -6.43 4.98 9.45
C LEU A 35 -6.94 6.02 10.47
N GLN A 36 -6.84 5.75 11.78
CA GLN A 36 -7.43 6.57 12.84
C GLN A 36 -6.62 7.80 13.25
N SER A 37 -5.55 8.16 12.60
CA SER A 37 -4.94 9.46 12.88
C SER A 37 -5.72 10.55 12.14
N ASP A 38 -6.73 11.09 12.82
CA ASP A 38 -7.37 12.35 12.44
C ASP A 38 -6.35 13.48 12.60
N ASP A 39 -5.51 13.63 11.59
CA ASP A 39 -4.48 14.66 11.58
C ASP A 39 -5.03 16.01 11.10
N GLY A 40 -6.33 16.11 10.81
CA GLY A 40 -6.98 17.33 10.35
C GLY A 40 -6.39 17.90 9.06
N LEU A 41 -5.83 17.04 8.20
CA LEU A 41 -5.21 17.47 6.94
C LEU A 41 -6.31 17.89 5.95
N ILE A 42 -6.19 19.11 5.47
CA ILE A 42 -7.02 19.60 4.37
C ILE A 42 -6.47 19.01 3.06
N GLY A 43 -7.36 18.67 2.13
CA GLY A 43 -6.95 18.08 0.84
C GLY A 43 -5.83 18.86 0.14
N GLY A 44 -4.83 18.15 -0.37
CA GLY A 44 -3.65 18.69 -1.01
C GLY A 44 -2.52 19.08 -0.04
N GLN A 45 -2.68 18.89 1.27
CA GLN A 45 -1.60 19.04 2.24
C GLN A 45 -0.93 17.70 2.48
N ILE A 46 0.39 17.69 2.40
CA ILE A 46 1.21 16.53 2.74
C ILE A 46 1.95 16.85 4.02
N ARG A 47 1.80 15.98 5.01
CA ARG A 47 2.59 16.01 6.23
C ARG A 47 3.72 15.00 6.13
N ALA A 48 4.94 15.46 6.33
CA ALA A 48 6.12 14.61 6.41
C ALA A 48 6.71 14.65 7.81
N ARG A 49 7.13 13.49 8.33
CA ARG A 49 7.91 13.33 9.57
C ARG A 49 9.07 12.41 9.28
N ALA A 50 10.24 12.68 9.85
CA ALA A 50 11.44 11.87 9.74
C ALA A 50 12.34 12.15 10.96
N ASP A 51 13.28 11.24 11.22
CA ASP A 51 14.28 11.45 12.27
C ASP A 51 15.31 12.52 11.84
N SER A 52 15.61 12.61 10.53
CA SER A 52 16.50 13.60 9.96
C SER A 52 15.98 14.13 8.62
N VAL A 53 16.19 15.41 8.39
CA VAL A 53 15.85 16.08 7.13
C VAL A 53 17.02 16.91 6.66
N VAL A 54 17.53 16.59 5.48
CA VAL A 54 18.50 17.42 4.76
C VAL A 54 17.73 18.27 3.76
N TYR A 55 17.52 19.52 4.13
CA TYR A 55 16.84 20.48 3.29
C TYR A 55 17.82 21.16 2.34
N ARG A 56 17.48 21.26 1.06
CA ARG A 56 18.21 22.06 0.06
C ARG A 56 17.28 23.11 -0.52
N GLU A 57 17.74 24.32 -0.58
CA GLU A 57 16.94 25.43 -1.11
C GLU A 57 16.72 25.29 -2.63
N GLN A 58 17.74 24.77 -3.32
CA GLN A 58 17.65 24.36 -4.72
C GLN A 58 18.03 22.88 -4.82
N GLY A 59 17.14 22.08 -5.44
CA GLY A 59 17.29 20.65 -5.63
C GLY A 59 16.53 19.80 -4.61
N ASP A 60 16.93 18.53 -4.48
CA ASP A 60 16.23 17.52 -3.70
C ASP A 60 16.45 17.72 -2.20
N SER A 61 15.39 17.50 -1.44
CA SER A 61 15.45 17.35 0.01
C SER A 61 15.36 15.86 0.36
N MET A 62 16.19 15.40 1.30
CA MET A 62 16.23 14.02 1.73
C MET A 62 15.67 13.89 3.15
N LEU A 63 14.76 12.98 3.35
CA LEU A 63 14.23 12.57 4.65
C LEU A 63 14.76 11.17 4.97
N THR A 64 15.23 10.95 6.19
CA THR A 64 15.80 9.67 6.61
C THR A 64 15.39 9.31 8.03
N GLY A 65 15.20 8.01 8.25
CA GLY A 65 14.80 7.40 9.52
C GLY A 65 13.32 7.60 9.83
N ASN A 66 12.58 6.51 9.98
CA ASN A 66 11.16 6.50 10.35
C ASN A 66 10.32 7.50 9.56
N VAL A 67 10.57 7.61 8.25
CA VAL A 67 9.87 8.58 7.39
C VAL A 67 8.40 8.20 7.29
N ARG A 68 7.53 9.14 7.60
CA ARG A 68 6.08 9.00 7.49
C ARG A 68 5.53 10.16 6.69
N LEU A 69 4.94 9.83 5.55
CA LEU A 69 4.23 10.79 4.72
C LEU A 69 2.74 10.53 4.86
N ALA A 70 1.95 11.59 5.00
CA ALA A 70 0.52 11.50 5.13
C ALA A 70 -0.17 12.54 4.25
N GLU A 71 -1.15 12.11 3.47
CA GLU A 71 -2.05 12.94 2.69
C GLU A 71 -3.47 12.38 2.80
N ARG A 72 -4.40 13.13 3.37
CA ARG A 72 -5.76 12.64 3.65
C ARG A 72 -5.72 11.29 4.39
N GLU A 73 -6.29 10.25 3.81
CA GLU A 73 -6.33 8.89 4.36
C GLU A 73 -5.15 8.01 3.90
N ARG A 74 -4.29 8.53 3.01
CA ARG A 74 -3.10 7.84 2.51
C ARG A 74 -1.94 8.03 3.47
N ARG A 75 -1.18 6.96 3.70
CA ARG A 75 0.03 6.95 4.53
C ARG A 75 1.13 6.18 3.81
N ILE A 76 2.35 6.72 3.89
CA ILE A 76 3.55 6.03 3.39
C ILE A 76 4.53 5.96 4.55
N HIS A 77 5.04 4.76 4.82
CA HIS A 77 6.11 4.53 5.77
C HIS A 77 7.33 4.01 5.01
N THR A 78 8.48 4.64 5.22
CA THR A 78 9.77 4.27 4.60
C THR A 78 10.93 4.70 5.49
N GLU A 79 12.13 4.22 5.21
CA GLU A 79 13.35 4.69 5.86
C GLU A 79 13.97 5.88 5.14
N VAL A 80 13.76 6.00 3.82
CA VAL A 80 14.33 7.09 3.01
C VAL A 80 13.30 7.60 2.02
N ALA A 81 13.13 8.91 1.96
CA ALA A 81 12.37 9.58 0.90
C ALA A 81 13.16 10.78 0.36
N ILE A 82 13.21 10.90 -0.95
CA ILE A 82 13.85 12.01 -1.66
C ILE A 82 12.74 12.84 -2.30
N LEU A 83 12.62 14.10 -1.92
CA LEU A 83 11.61 15.02 -2.39
C LEU A 83 12.19 16.06 -3.33
N ASP A 84 11.86 15.99 -4.61
CA ASP A 84 12.00 17.09 -5.54
C ASP A 84 10.78 18.00 -5.47
N ARG A 85 10.95 19.17 -4.89
CA ARG A 85 9.86 20.14 -4.72
C ARG A 85 9.48 20.86 -6.01
N GLY A 86 10.45 21.05 -6.90
CA GLY A 86 10.21 21.68 -8.20
C GLY A 86 9.33 20.80 -9.09
N ALA A 87 9.64 19.51 -9.12
CA ALA A 87 8.86 18.52 -9.87
C ALA A 87 7.68 17.93 -9.07
N LYS A 88 7.53 18.29 -7.79
CA LYS A 88 6.53 17.67 -6.87
C LYS A 88 6.59 16.14 -6.91
N HIS A 89 7.78 15.62 -6.89
CA HIS A 89 8.08 14.20 -7.05
C HIS A 89 8.74 13.64 -5.79
N VAL A 90 8.35 12.44 -5.39
CA VAL A 90 8.91 11.70 -4.26
C VAL A 90 9.47 10.39 -4.77
N SER A 91 10.79 10.19 -4.57
CA SER A 91 11.46 8.93 -4.84
C SER A 91 11.71 8.18 -3.53
N ILE A 92 11.40 6.90 -3.51
CA ILE A 92 11.54 5.99 -2.36
C ILE A 92 12.39 4.80 -2.82
N PRO A 93 13.73 4.86 -2.63
CA PRO A 93 14.65 3.87 -3.19
C PRO A 93 14.74 2.56 -2.40
N ASP A 94 14.46 2.58 -1.09
CA ASP A 94 14.77 1.50 -0.16
C ASP A 94 13.54 0.83 0.46
N GLY A 95 12.45 0.82 -0.29
CA GLY A 95 11.21 0.19 0.11
C GLY A 95 10.26 1.09 0.89
N ALA A 96 8.97 0.83 0.74
CA ALA A 96 7.91 1.52 1.45
C ALA A 96 6.72 0.62 1.72
N THR A 97 5.95 0.97 2.77
CA THR A 97 4.61 0.47 2.98
C THR A 97 3.61 1.59 2.76
N PHE A 98 2.71 1.37 1.86
CA PHE A 98 1.59 2.26 1.52
C PHE A 98 0.34 1.76 2.22
N PHE A 99 -0.39 2.65 2.88
CA PHE A 99 -1.65 2.37 3.53
C PHE A 99 -2.70 3.32 2.96
N GLU A 100 -3.79 2.75 2.48
CA GLU A 100 -5.01 3.45 2.08
C GLU A 100 -6.21 2.67 2.64
N PRO A 101 -7.41 3.26 2.76
CA PRO A 101 -8.60 2.52 3.15
C PRO A 101 -8.81 1.28 2.28
N GLY A 102 -8.93 0.13 2.90
CA GLY A 102 -9.16 -1.14 2.20
C GLY A 102 -7.93 -1.79 1.58
N VAL A 103 -6.74 -1.15 1.58
CA VAL A 103 -5.54 -1.71 0.95
C VAL A 103 -4.25 -1.40 1.72
N VAL A 104 -3.33 -2.35 1.69
CA VAL A 104 -1.93 -2.15 2.08
C VAL A 104 -1.01 -2.71 0.99
N ILE A 105 0.04 -1.97 0.65
CA ILE A 105 1.04 -2.38 -0.35
C ILE A 105 2.42 -2.21 0.27
N GLU A 106 3.26 -3.25 0.23
CA GLU A 106 4.71 -3.13 0.40
C GLU A 106 5.36 -3.14 -0.99
N ALA A 107 6.27 -2.21 -1.24
CA ALA A 107 7.03 -2.10 -2.47
C ALA A 107 8.52 -2.03 -2.17
N ALA A 108 9.38 -2.62 -3.00
CA ALA A 108 10.83 -2.49 -2.86
C ALA A 108 11.33 -1.10 -3.30
N ARG A 109 10.61 -0.45 -4.20
CA ARG A 109 10.84 0.93 -4.65
C ARG A 109 9.54 1.58 -5.02
N ALA A 110 9.50 2.91 -4.93
CA ALA A 110 8.37 3.67 -5.45
C ALA A 110 8.79 5.06 -5.93
N GLU A 111 8.06 5.53 -6.94
CA GLU A 111 8.10 6.89 -7.45
C GLU A 111 6.69 7.46 -7.43
N VAL A 112 6.51 8.59 -6.79
CA VAL A 112 5.20 9.23 -6.63
C VAL A 112 5.26 10.63 -7.19
N ASN A 113 4.36 10.97 -8.10
CA ASN A 113 4.20 12.33 -8.60
C ASN A 113 2.93 12.93 -7.99
N LEU A 114 3.12 13.98 -7.20
CA LEU A 114 2.07 14.64 -6.43
C LEU A 114 1.24 15.63 -7.26
N ASP A 115 1.71 15.97 -8.47
CA ASP A 115 1.05 16.95 -9.32
C ASP A 115 -0.04 16.33 -10.17
N ASN A 116 0.17 15.11 -10.64
CA ASN A 116 -0.74 14.39 -11.53
C ASN A 116 -1.35 13.12 -10.90
N ASP A 117 -1.15 12.92 -9.57
CA ASP A 117 -1.64 11.76 -8.82
C ASP A 117 -1.26 10.42 -9.48
N THR A 118 0.02 10.29 -9.84
CA THR A 118 0.56 9.04 -10.38
C THR A 118 1.58 8.45 -9.43
N ALA A 119 1.64 7.12 -9.38
CA ALA A 119 2.65 6.39 -8.63
C ALA A 119 3.07 5.15 -9.40
N VAL A 120 4.35 4.81 -9.30
CA VAL A 120 4.92 3.56 -9.80
C VAL A 120 5.57 2.85 -8.62
N MET A 121 5.23 1.59 -8.41
CA MET A 121 5.75 0.74 -7.34
C MET A 121 6.31 -0.54 -7.95
N GLU A 122 7.48 -0.97 -7.50
CA GLU A 122 8.18 -2.15 -8.03
C GLU A 122 8.33 -3.23 -6.96
N ALA A 123 8.29 -4.50 -7.41
CA ALA A 123 8.42 -5.70 -6.57
C ALA A 123 7.48 -5.63 -5.35
N THR A 124 6.19 -5.63 -5.62
CA THR A 124 5.15 -5.35 -4.64
C THR A 124 4.53 -6.61 -4.06
N GLU A 125 4.22 -6.57 -2.76
CA GLU A 125 3.21 -7.42 -2.11
C GLU A 125 2.04 -6.55 -1.67
N PHE A 126 0.82 -7.05 -1.76
CA PHE A 126 -0.36 -6.29 -1.35
C PHE A 126 -1.45 -7.16 -0.71
N VAL A 127 -2.28 -6.51 0.10
CA VAL A 127 -3.51 -7.06 0.68
C VAL A 127 -4.65 -6.10 0.44
N LEU A 128 -5.72 -6.59 -0.20
CA LEU A 128 -7.00 -5.92 -0.34
C LEU A 128 -7.94 -6.50 0.71
N PHE A 129 -8.40 -5.68 1.65
CA PHE A 129 -9.17 -6.18 2.80
C PHE A 129 -10.61 -6.53 2.46
N GLU A 130 -11.27 -5.76 1.60
CA GLU A 130 -12.67 -6.03 1.22
C GLU A 130 -12.80 -7.01 0.11
N PRO A 131 -12.10 -7.42 -0.79
CA PRO A 131 -12.25 -8.72 -1.44
C PRO A 131 -11.51 -9.83 -0.71
N GLU A 132 -10.77 -9.52 0.39
CA GLU A 132 -9.96 -10.46 1.15
C GLU A 132 -8.92 -11.17 0.24
N ILE A 133 -8.23 -10.39 -0.56
CA ILE A 133 -7.25 -10.86 -1.54
C ILE A 133 -5.86 -10.41 -1.11
N ARG A 134 -4.89 -11.30 -1.19
CA ARG A 134 -3.48 -10.96 -1.20
C ARG A 134 -2.88 -11.21 -2.57
N GLY A 135 -1.83 -10.49 -2.89
CA GLY A 135 -1.17 -10.66 -4.17
C GLY A 135 0.25 -10.15 -4.18
N HIS A 136 0.84 -10.36 -5.31
CA HIS A 136 2.14 -9.86 -5.68
C HIS A 136 2.03 -9.27 -7.09
N ALA A 137 2.82 -8.23 -7.38
CA ALA A 137 3.02 -7.76 -8.74
C ALA A 137 4.47 -7.32 -8.92
N ASP A 138 5.02 -7.54 -10.10
CA ASP A 138 6.36 -7.06 -10.44
C ASP A 138 6.37 -5.54 -10.47
N ARG A 139 5.27 -4.94 -10.95
CA ARG A 139 5.07 -3.50 -11.02
C ARG A 139 3.60 -3.14 -10.84
N ILE A 140 3.34 -2.11 -10.07
CA ILE A 140 2.03 -1.45 -9.98
C ILE A 140 2.18 -0.02 -10.46
N GLU A 141 1.37 0.39 -11.41
CA GLU A 141 1.24 1.78 -11.83
C GLU A 141 -0.15 2.30 -11.49
N ARG A 142 -0.18 3.42 -10.80
CA ARG A 142 -1.40 4.15 -10.49
C ARG A 142 -1.49 5.41 -11.33
N ILE A 143 -2.64 5.64 -11.93
CA ILE A 143 -2.95 6.85 -12.71
C ILE A 143 -4.35 7.30 -12.29
N GLY A 144 -4.42 8.26 -11.37
CA GLY A 144 -5.68 8.64 -10.74
C GLY A 144 -6.33 7.46 -10.01
N ASN A 145 -7.53 7.06 -10.43
CA ASN A 145 -8.28 5.93 -9.85
C ASN A 145 -8.02 4.59 -10.56
N LYS A 146 -7.13 4.54 -11.52
CA LYS A 146 -6.79 3.33 -12.27
C LYS A 146 -5.50 2.73 -11.73
N LEU A 147 -5.53 1.43 -11.46
CA LEU A 147 -4.36 0.62 -11.13
C LEU A 147 -4.07 -0.34 -12.27
N VAL A 148 -2.83 -0.39 -12.70
CA VAL A 148 -2.31 -1.37 -13.66
C VAL A 148 -1.25 -2.20 -12.95
N LEU A 149 -1.50 -3.51 -12.85
CA LEU A 149 -0.60 -4.46 -12.22
C LEU A 149 0.04 -5.33 -13.30
N GLU A 150 1.36 -5.37 -13.34
CA GLU A 150 2.14 -6.19 -14.26
C GLU A 150 2.77 -7.38 -13.52
N GLY A 151 2.82 -8.56 -14.15
CA GLY A 151 3.37 -9.77 -13.57
C GLY A 151 2.67 -10.18 -12.27
N THR A 152 1.33 -10.07 -12.24
CA THR A 152 0.57 -10.19 -11.00
C THR A 152 0.10 -11.61 -10.70
N SER A 153 0.01 -11.91 -9.41
CA SER A 153 -0.66 -13.10 -8.87
C SER A 153 -1.54 -12.75 -7.68
N LEU A 154 -2.72 -13.36 -7.63
CA LEU A 154 -3.76 -13.09 -6.64
C LEU A 154 -4.28 -14.38 -6.02
N THR A 155 -4.58 -14.36 -4.71
CA THR A 155 -5.25 -15.45 -4.01
C THR A 155 -5.96 -14.93 -2.75
N ARG A 156 -7.03 -15.61 -2.33
CA ARG A 156 -7.67 -15.40 -1.01
C ARG A 156 -7.15 -16.36 0.06
N CYS A 157 -6.27 -17.27 -0.33
CA CYS A 157 -5.80 -18.29 0.58
C CYS A 157 -4.83 -17.73 1.62
N ARG A 158 -4.78 -18.38 2.76
CA ARG A 158 -3.82 -18.15 3.83
C ARG A 158 -2.38 -18.02 3.28
N PRO A 159 -1.54 -17.17 3.85
CA PRO A 159 -0.11 -17.14 3.55
C PRO A 159 0.53 -18.52 3.68
N GLY A 160 1.38 -18.87 2.69
CA GLY A 160 2.01 -20.20 2.63
C GLY A 160 1.12 -21.33 2.12
N ARG A 161 -0.17 -21.10 1.87
CA ARG A 161 -1.08 -22.07 1.20
C ARG A 161 -1.65 -21.48 -0.07
N GLY A 162 -1.77 -22.31 -1.11
CA GLY A 162 -2.30 -21.92 -2.42
C GLY A 162 -3.28 -22.96 -2.92
N ALA A 163 -4.51 -23.03 -2.36
CA ALA A 163 -5.56 -23.87 -2.91
C ALA A 163 -5.97 -23.41 -4.31
N TRP A 164 -5.87 -22.12 -4.59
CA TRP A 164 -5.99 -21.53 -5.92
C TRP A 164 -5.09 -20.28 -6.02
N LEU A 165 -4.67 -19.98 -7.23
CA LEU A 165 -3.85 -18.82 -7.56
C LEU A 165 -4.25 -18.32 -8.95
N PHE A 166 -4.68 -17.08 -9.03
CA PHE A 166 -4.85 -16.39 -10.30
C PHE A 166 -3.53 -15.72 -10.71
N ARG A 167 -3.19 -15.77 -11.98
CA ARG A 167 -2.02 -15.07 -12.54
C ARG A 167 -2.42 -14.33 -13.81
N ALA A 168 -1.86 -13.14 -13.98
CA ALA A 168 -2.02 -12.35 -15.19
C ALA A 168 -0.70 -11.63 -15.53
N GLU A 169 -0.42 -11.47 -16.82
CA GLU A 169 0.67 -10.61 -17.28
C GLU A 169 0.34 -9.15 -16.98
N THR A 170 -0.91 -8.76 -17.22
CA THR A 170 -1.43 -7.43 -16.90
C THR A 170 -2.84 -7.55 -16.34
N LEU A 171 -3.10 -6.84 -15.25
CA LEU A 171 -4.43 -6.69 -14.65
C LEU A 171 -4.71 -5.20 -14.46
N GLU A 172 -5.81 -4.73 -15.03
CA GLU A 172 -6.32 -3.38 -14.80
C GLU A 172 -7.47 -3.40 -13.79
N MET A 173 -7.42 -2.51 -12.82
CA MET A 173 -8.44 -2.32 -11.82
C MET A 173 -8.84 -0.85 -11.75
N ASP A 174 -10.13 -0.58 -11.60
CA ASP A 174 -10.66 0.76 -11.36
C ASP A 174 -11.18 0.81 -9.93
N GLU A 175 -10.66 1.71 -9.09
CA GLU A 175 -11.05 1.87 -7.68
C GLU A 175 -12.54 2.19 -7.49
N ASN A 176 -13.21 2.70 -8.53
CA ASN A 176 -14.65 2.99 -8.48
C ASN A 176 -15.54 1.77 -8.75
N THR A 177 -14.97 0.62 -9.06
CA THR A 177 -15.71 -0.59 -9.51
C THR A 177 -15.62 -1.76 -8.52
N VAL A 178 -14.99 -1.56 -7.37
CA VAL A 178 -14.82 -2.58 -6.32
C VAL A 178 -15.77 -2.33 -5.17
#